data_9bfd97c221ab40f06e136a5494faf4fb
#
_entry.id   9bfd97c221ab40f06e136a5494faf4fb
#
_cell.length_a   1.000
_cell.length_b   1.000
_cell.length_c   1.000
_cell.angle_alpha   90.00
_cell.angle_beta   90.00
_cell.angle_gamma   90.00
#
_symmetry.space_group_name_H-M   'P 1'
#
loop_
_entity.id
_entity.type
_entity.pdbx_description
1 polymer ?
#
loop_
_entity_poly.entity_id
_entity_poly.type
_entity_poly.pdbx_seq_one_letter_code
_entity_poly.pdbx_strand_id
1 'polypeptide(L)'
;MHRARASKGAGFSRSSALLIACAVILVAQVGAARSQSPAEQDQLFQQMVRNPGNHEVTFAYVKVATGRGDYEAAIGALERLLFYNPHLTRVKYELGALYFRLGSYEMARRYFKEALASPDIDAITKERVEAYLPDTEKQLQPSRFSGFVQTGIRSQSNASFAPGGGVLRLGGQDIALLPTARQKSDVNWFGLVGLSHDYDLQNQRGDILETRAVGYLTEQSRLKDLNVGFVDVSFGPRLALAPELLPGVTIKPYIVGGNTWLAGATYLSTVGAGVSLKVPVNDRFSFGPEFEWRRAEFNTGDVVPVSGFNTGDWYTSSLSASWTIAQQIKLDARGLYRRGDSAFVFQSFDQWAFEAALTLEFAPPFDWISRNWSVAPFVRRIETHFDAANPFIDPLTVRNDGQWSVGALFNAPLTKTFGLSAAVQYDKTSSSLPNYRLENFSVMFGPTARF
;
A
#
# COMPACT_ATOMS: atom_id res chain seq x y z
N MET A 1 47.37 -25.06 -24.82
CA MET A 1 46.15 -25.78 -25.20
C MET A 1 44.98 -25.20 -24.39
N HIS A 2 44.20 -24.30 -25.02
CA HIS A 2 43.01 -23.68 -24.48
C HIS A 2 41.86 -24.68 -24.38
N ARG A 3 41.16 -24.72 -23.26
CA ARG A 3 39.77 -25.20 -23.18
C ARG A 3 38.91 -24.14 -22.52
N ALA A 4 38.04 -23.54 -23.32
CA ALA A 4 36.98 -22.65 -22.93
C ALA A 4 35.92 -23.40 -22.08
N ARG A 5 35.51 -22.82 -20.94
CA ARG A 5 34.33 -23.25 -20.17
C ARG A 5 33.13 -22.43 -20.64
N ALA A 6 32.17 -23.12 -21.22
CA ALA A 6 30.90 -22.58 -21.59
C ALA A 6 30.06 -22.28 -20.34
N SER A 7 29.52 -21.06 -20.26
CA SER A 7 28.53 -20.64 -19.27
C SER A 7 27.18 -21.27 -19.59
N LYS A 8 26.61 -22.05 -18.68
CA LYS A 8 25.24 -22.52 -18.76
C LYS A 8 24.30 -21.37 -18.37
N GLY A 9 23.58 -20.84 -19.36
CA GLY A 9 22.48 -19.89 -19.12
C GLY A 9 21.38 -20.53 -18.30
N ALA A 10 20.86 -19.79 -17.30
CA ALA A 10 19.72 -20.17 -16.51
C ALA A 10 18.46 -20.19 -17.39
N GLY A 11 17.98 -21.39 -17.68
CA GLY A 11 16.72 -21.57 -18.41
C GLY A 11 15.52 -21.12 -17.58
N PHE A 12 14.83 -20.11 -18.05
CA PHE A 12 13.50 -19.76 -17.57
C PHE A 12 12.55 -20.94 -17.79
N SER A 13 11.95 -21.48 -16.71
CA SER A 13 11.03 -22.60 -16.86
C SER A 13 9.76 -22.14 -17.58
N ARG A 14 9.25 -23.00 -18.50
CA ARG A 14 8.02 -22.73 -19.30
C ARG A 14 6.79 -22.43 -18.45
N SER A 15 6.79 -22.79 -17.18
CA SER A 15 5.71 -22.51 -16.23
C SER A 15 5.59 -21.04 -15.81
N SER A 16 6.74 -20.30 -15.77
CA SER A 16 6.74 -18.86 -15.43
C SER A 16 6.19 -18.00 -16.58
N ALA A 17 6.40 -18.45 -17.83
CA ALA A 17 5.87 -17.76 -19.00
C ALA A 17 4.34 -17.87 -19.13
N LEU A 18 3.75 -18.97 -18.64
CA LEU A 18 2.30 -19.19 -18.69
C LEU A 18 1.52 -18.28 -17.74
N LEU A 19 2.07 -18.00 -16.55
CA LEU A 19 1.44 -17.09 -15.57
C LEU A 19 1.47 -15.63 -16.03
N ILE A 20 2.55 -15.21 -16.70
CA ILE A 20 2.64 -13.87 -17.28
C ILE A 20 1.70 -13.74 -18.49
N ALA A 21 1.57 -14.79 -19.32
CA ALA A 21 0.67 -14.81 -20.46
C ALA A 21 -0.81 -14.77 -20.04
N CYS A 22 -1.21 -15.44 -18.95
CA CYS A 22 -2.57 -15.37 -18.43
C CYS A 22 -2.93 -13.98 -17.90
N ALA A 23 -1.98 -13.27 -17.26
CA ALA A 23 -2.20 -11.90 -16.79
C ALA A 23 -2.37 -10.92 -17.96
N VAL A 24 -1.64 -11.11 -19.05
CA VAL A 24 -1.72 -10.27 -20.27
C VAL A 24 -3.02 -10.51 -21.06
N ILE A 25 -3.54 -11.74 -21.09
CA ILE A 25 -4.78 -12.08 -21.80
C ILE A 25 -6.03 -11.55 -21.07
N LEU A 26 -6.01 -11.46 -19.73
CA LEU A 26 -7.11 -10.85 -18.97
C LEU A 26 -7.24 -9.32 -19.22
N VAL A 27 -6.12 -8.64 -19.51
CA VAL A 27 -6.11 -7.20 -19.80
C VAL A 27 -6.73 -6.87 -21.18
N ALA A 28 -6.72 -7.80 -22.11
CA ALA A 28 -7.25 -7.58 -23.48
C ALA A 28 -8.79 -7.59 -23.58
N GLN A 29 -9.52 -7.97 -22.53
CA GLN A 29 -10.98 -8.00 -22.50
C GLN A 29 -11.66 -6.88 -21.72
N VAL A 30 -10.89 -5.91 -21.19
CA VAL A 30 -11.48 -4.69 -20.61
C VAL A 30 -12.04 -3.86 -21.78
N GLY A 31 -13.34 -3.98 -21.97
CA GLY A 31 -14.08 -3.33 -23.04
C GLY A 31 -13.76 -1.84 -23.11
N ALA A 32 -13.53 -1.34 -24.32
CA ALA A 32 -13.31 0.06 -24.61
C ALA A 32 -14.46 0.90 -24.02
N ALA A 33 -14.22 1.48 -22.84
CA ALA A 33 -15.05 2.56 -22.36
C ALA A 33 -15.00 3.63 -23.45
N ARG A 34 -16.15 3.99 -24.03
CA ARG A 34 -16.28 5.06 -25.01
C ARG A 34 -15.72 6.33 -24.39
N SER A 35 -14.49 6.67 -24.73
CA SER A 35 -13.90 7.98 -24.38
C SER A 35 -14.75 9.03 -25.10
N GLN A 36 -15.44 9.86 -24.32
CA GLN A 36 -16.21 10.99 -24.85
C GLN A 36 -15.23 11.89 -25.60
N SER A 37 -15.56 12.28 -26.84
CA SER A 37 -14.62 12.96 -27.72
C SER A 37 -14.43 14.44 -27.32
N PRO A 38 -13.23 15.03 -27.49
CA PRO A 38 -13.01 16.47 -27.32
C PRO A 38 -13.99 17.31 -28.14
N ALA A 39 -14.33 16.87 -29.33
CA ALA A 39 -15.27 17.55 -30.22
C ALA A 39 -16.70 17.66 -29.65
N GLU A 40 -17.16 16.68 -28.86
CA GLU A 40 -18.48 16.72 -28.21
C GLU A 40 -18.52 17.78 -27.10
N GLN A 41 -17.47 17.89 -26.31
CA GLN A 41 -17.35 18.94 -25.28
C GLN A 41 -17.34 20.33 -25.90
N ASP A 42 -16.57 20.53 -26.99
CA ASP A 42 -16.49 21.81 -27.68
C ASP A 42 -17.82 22.22 -28.31
N GLN A 43 -18.57 21.27 -28.91
CA GLN A 43 -19.90 21.54 -29.44
C GLN A 43 -20.89 21.97 -28.35
N LEU A 44 -20.92 21.27 -27.25
CA LEU A 44 -21.78 21.62 -26.11
C LEU A 44 -21.39 22.96 -25.51
N PHE A 45 -20.08 23.27 -25.41
CA PHE A 45 -19.58 24.56 -24.99
C PHE A 45 -20.10 25.69 -25.85
N GLN A 46 -20.02 25.58 -27.20
CA GLN A 46 -20.55 26.56 -28.14
C GLN A 46 -22.06 26.77 -28.02
N GLN A 47 -22.82 25.67 -27.78
CA GLN A 47 -24.26 25.78 -27.56
C GLN A 47 -24.58 26.49 -26.25
N MET A 48 -23.84 26.19 -25.19
CA MET A 48 -23.97 26.82 -23.86
C MET A 48 -23.65 28.33 -23.93
N VAL A 49 -22.62 28.75 -24.72
CA VAL A 49 -22.26 30.16 -24.90
C VAL A 49 -23.36 30.90 -25.63
N ARG A 50 -24.02 30.29 -26.62
CA ARG A 50 -25.11 30.89 -27.36
C ARG A 50 -26.40 31.02 -26.54
N ASN A 51 -26.63 30.15 -25.59
CA ASN A 51 -27.80 30.18 -24.73
C ASN A 51 -27.44 29.88 -23.25
N PRO A 52 -26.87 30.87 -22.54
CA PRO A 52 -26.29 30.67 -21.21
C PRO A 52 -27.27 30.24 -20.10
N GLY A 53 -28.56 30.52 -20.29
CA GLY A 53 -29.64 30.12 -19.35
C GLY A 53 -30.18 28.70 -19.58
N ASN A 54 -29.74 28.01 -20.62
CA ASN A 54 -30.23 26.67 -20.92
C ASN A 54 -29.56 25.63 -20.01
N HIS A 55 -30.30 25.18 -19.01
CA HIS A 55 -29.83 24.20 -18.03
C HIS A 55 -29.59 22.80 -18.63
N GLU A 56 -30.35 22.37 -19.63
CA GLU A 56 -30.18 21.04 -20.26
C GLU A 56 -28.82 20.92 -20.96
N VAL A 57 -28.48 21.94 -21.78
CA VAL A 57 -27.20 21.99 -22.48
C VAL A 57 -26.04 22.09 -21.48
N THR A 58 -26.21 22.89 -20.42
CA THR A 58 -25.19 23.02 -19.37
C THR A 58 -24.96 21.70 -18.64
N PHE A 59 -26.02 20.98 -18.25
CA PHE A 59 -25.86 19.66 -17.61
C PHE A 59 -25.28 18.61 -18.55
N ALA A 60 -25.59 18.65 -19.85
CA ALA A 60 -24.95 17.78 -20.84
C ALA A 60 -23.43 18.06 -20.94
N TYR A 61 -23.05 19.34 -21.01
CA TYR A 61 -21.65 19.75 -20.96
C TYR A 61 -20.93 19.29 -19.68
N VAL A 62 -21.52 19.55 -18.51
CA VAL A 62 -20.99 19.14 -17.20
C VAL A 62 -20.78 17.63 -17.13
N LYS A 63 -21.71 16.84 -17.66
CA LYS A 63 -21.58 15.38 -17.71
C LYS A 63 -20.36 14.94 -18.53
N VAL A 64 -20.16 15.54 -19.70
CA VAL A 64 -19.02 15.24 -20.58
C VAL A 64 -17.70 15.70 -19.94
N ALA A 65 -17.63 16.92 -19.43
CA ALA A 65 -16.45 17.49 -18.77
C ALA A 65 -16.05 16.63 -17.53
N THR A 66 -17.01 16.30 -16.68
CA THR A 66 -16.80 15.46 -15.49
C THR A 66 -16.32 14.05 -15.84
N GLY A 67 -16.91 13.46 -16.90
CA GLY A 67 -16.49 12.13 -17.41
C GLY A 67 -15.06 12.09 -17.92
N ARG A 68 -14.50 13.24 -18.28
CA ARG A 68 -13.10 13.44 -18.72
C ARG A 68 -12.16 13.87 -17.59
N GLY A 69 -12.69 14.17 -16.38
CA GLY A 69 -11.94 14.69 -15.26
C GLY A 69 -11.70 16.20 -15.32
N ASP A 70 -12.33 16.93 -16.25
CA ASP A 70 -12.24 18.37 -16.39
C ASP A 70 -13.26 19.05 -15.45
N TYR A 71 -12.96 18.98 -14.16
CA TYR A 71 -13.86 19.48 -13.12
C TYR A 71 -13.94 21.00 -13.08
N GLU A 72 -12.85 21.70 -13.39
CA GLU A 72 -12.80 23.16 -13.43
C GLU A 72 -13.72 23.71 -14.51
N ALA A 73 -13.70 23.14 -15.72
CA ALA A 73 -14.61 23.52 -16.79
C ALA A 73 -16.08 23.25 -16.43
N ALA A 74 -16.35 22.11 -15.74
CA ALA A 74 -17.68 21.80 -15.25
C ALA A 74 -18.19 22.81 -14.21
N ILE A 75 -17.33 23.20 -13.26
CA ILE A 75 -17.63 24.21 -12.24
C ILE A 75 -17.94 25.55 -12.90
N GLY A 76 -17.07 26.04 -13.79
CA GLY A 76 -17.29 27.32 -14.49
C GLY A 76 -18.60 27.35 -15.27
N ALA A 77 -19.03 26.21 -15.86
CA ALA A 77 -20.30 26.12 -16.55
C ALA A 77 -21.49 26.22 -15.58
N LEU A 78 -21.42 25.52 -14.43
CA LEU A 78 -22.49 25.55 -13.40
C LEU A 78 -22.57 26.90 -12.68
N GLU A 79 -21.43 27.54 -12.39
CA GLU A 79 -21.42 28.88 -11.78
C GLU A 79 -22.02 29.92 -12.71
N ARG A 80 -21.74 29.84 -14.02
CA ARG A 80 -22.41 30.69 -15.02
C ARG A 80 -23.91 30.44 -15.02
N LEU A 81 -24.35 29.18 -14.99
CA LEU A 81 -25.79 28.85 -14.95
C LEU A 81 -26.44 29.41 -13.68
N LEU A 82 -25.77 29.29 -12.53
CA LEU A 82 -26.25 29.80 -11.27
C LEU A 82 -26.31 31.34 -11.25
N PHE A 83 -25.41 32.02 -11.96
CA PHE A 83 -25.46 33.48 -12.14
C PHE A 83 -26.76 33.91 -12.84
N TYR A 84 -27.20 33.21 -13.88
CA TYR A 84 -28.45 33.48 -14.59
C TYR A 84 -29.70 33.01 -13.84
N ASN A 85 -29.55 31.94 -13.04
CA ASN A 85 -30.66 31.30 -12.34
C ASN A 85 -30.25 30.97 -10.88
N PRO A 86 -30.23 31.94 -9.95
CA PRO A 86 -29.68 31.77 -8.59
C PRO A 86 -30.44 30.78 -7.72
N HIS A 87 -31.68 30.43 -8.10
CA HIS A 87 -32.56 29.57 -7.31
C HIS A 87 -32.47 28.08 -7.67
N LEU A 88 -31.61 27.69 -8.64
CA LEU A 88 -31.48 26.29 -9.06
C LEU A 88 -30.79 25.45 -7.97
N THR A 89 -31.55 24.86 -7.10
CA THR A 89 -31.09 24.00 -5.97
C THR A 89 -30.23 22.85 -6.47
N ARG A 90 -30.59 22.21 -7.59
CA ARG A 90 -29.81 21.13 -8.20
C ARG A 90 -28.41 21.59 -8.64
N VAL A 91 -28.27 22.82 -9.14
CA VAL A 91 -26.96 23.36 -9.54
C VAL A 91 -26.06 23.57 -8.33
N LYS A 92 -26.61 24.06 -7.21
CA LYS A 92 -25.87 24.21 -5.95
C LYS A 92 -25.37 22.85 -5.45
N TYR A 93 -26.22 21.81 -5.50
CA TYR A 93 -25.78 20.44 -5.16
C TYR A 93 -24.63 19.94 -6.05
N GLU A 94 -24.76 20.07 -7.38
CA GLU A 94 -23.72 19.64 -8.31
C GLU A 94 -22.39 20.41 -8.12
N LEU A 95 -22.46 21.72 -7.87
CA LEU A 95 -21.28 22.53 -7.50
C LEU A 95 -20.63 22.01 -6.21
N GLY A 96 -21.43 21.74 -5.19
CA GLY A 96 -20.95 21.15 -3.94
C GLY A 96 -20.24 19.81 -4.18
N ALA A 97 -20.79 18.95 -5.02
CA ALA A 97 -20.22 17.65 -5.35
C ALA A 97 -18.90 17.78 -6.17
N LEU A 98 -18.82 18.73 -7.10
CA LEU A 98 -17.60 18.99 -7.88
C LEU A 98 -16.49 19.58 -7.02
N TYR A 99 -16.81 20.57 -6.18
CA TYR A 99 -15.84 21.14 -5.24
C TYR A 99 -15.36 20.11 -4.22
N PHE A 100 -16.22 19.19 -3.79
CA PHE A 100 -15.82 18.07 -2.94
C PHE A 100 -14.79 17.16 -3.65
N ARG A 101 -15.01 16.84 -4.93
CA ARG A 101 -14.07 16.04 -5.73
C ARG A 101 -12.72 16.72 -5.96
N LEU A 102 -12.70 18.04 -6.08
CA LEU A 102 -11.49 18.86 -6.17
C LEU A 102 -10.78 19.06 -4.83
N GLY A 103 -11.35 18.56 -3.71
CA GLY A 103 -10.78 18.78 -2.38
C GLY A 103 -11.00 20.19 -1.83
N SER A 104 -11.79 21.03 -2.50
CA SER A 104 -12.17 22.36 -2.02
C SER A 104 -13.37 22.26 -1.08
N TYR A 105 -13.14 21.67 0.10
CA TYR A 105 -14.20 21.30 1.02
C TYR A 105 -14.97 22.48 1.62
N GLU A 106 -14.35 23.65 1.79
CA GLU A 106 -15.04 24.87 2.25
C GLU A 106 -16.09 25.32 1.23
N MET A 107 -15.75 25.32 -0.06
CA MET A 107 -16.68 25.64 -1.13
C MET A 107 -17.78 24.59 -1.24
N ALA A 108 -17.40 23.32 -1.14
CA ALA A 108 -18.37 22.21 -1.13
C ALA A 108 -19.38 22.37 0.00
N ARG A 109 -18.91 22.61 1.25
CA ARG A 109 -19.76 22.87 2.42
C ARG A 109 -20.70 24.03 2.20
N ARG A 110 -20.19 25.13 1.66
CA ARG A 110 -21.00 26.32 1.39
C ARG A 110 -22.13 25.98 0.43
N TYR A 111 -21.85 25.40 -0.72
CA TYR A 111 -22.86 25.07 -1.71
C TYR A 111 -23.86 24.00 -1.22
N PHE A 112 -23.41 23.00 -0.45
CA PHE A 112 -24.31 22.03 0.17
C PHE A 112 -25.26 22.70 1.19
N LYS A 113 -24.78 23.60 2.03
CA LYS A 113 -25.64 24.37 2.97
C LYS A 113 -26.61 25.29 2.24
N GLU A 114 -26.17 25.94 1.16
CA GLU A 114 -27.04 26.76 0.31
C GLU A 114 -28.11 25.90 -0.40
N ALA A 115 -27.81 24.68 -0.79
CA ALA A 115 -28.77 23.74 -1.37
C ALA A 115 -29.81 23.31 -0.33
N LEU A 116 -29.39 22.95 0.89
CA LEU A 116 -30.31 22.58 2.00
C LEU A 116 -31.21 23.74 2.43
N ALA A 117 -30.72 24.98 2.35
CA ALA A 117 -31.51 26.16 2.69
C ALA A 117 -32.50 26.59 1.60
N SER A 118 -32.45 25.97 0.42
CA SER A 118 -33.34 26.29 -0.70
C SER A 118 -34.78 25.79 -0.40
N PRO A 119 -35.80 26.63 -0.57
CA PRO A 119 -37.18 26.27 -0.20
C PRO A 119 -37.79 25.22 -1.16
N ASP A 120 -37.22 25.03 -2.33
CA ASP A 120 -37.66 24.14 -3.41
C ASP A 120 -36.82 22.85 -3.50
N ILE A 121 -36.08 22.51 -2.46
CA ILE A 121 -35.27 21.29 -2.43
C ILE A 121 -36.15 20.04 -2.54
N ASP A 122 -35.91 19.23 -3.55
CA ASP A 122 -36.57 17.93 -3.66
C ASP A 122 -35.96 16.89 -2.72
N ALA A 123 -36.73 15.85 -2.39
CA ALA A 123 -36.33 14.83 -1.42
C ALA A 123 -35.04 14.08 -1.83
N ILE A 124 -34.85 13.85 -3.13
CA ILE A 124 -33.66 13.12 -3.66
C ILE A 124 -32.41 13.98 -3.51
N THR A 125 -32.49 15.28 -3.86
CA THR A 125 -31.37 16.21 -3.71
C THR A 125 -31.03 16.41 -2.24
N LYS A 126 -32.05 16.53 -1.38
CA LYS A 126 -31.84 16.63 0.08
C LYS A 126 -31.08 15.41 0.63
N GLU A 127 -31.53 14.21 0.34
CA GLU A 127 -30.88 12.96 0.77
C GLU A 127 -29.42 12.90 0.29
N ARG A 128 -29.15 13.29 -0.94
CA ARG A 128 -27.79 13.33 -1.49
C ARG A 128 -26.90 14.34 -0.77
N VAL A 129 -27.39 15.53 -0.50
CA VAL A 129 -26.64 16.55 0.24
C VAL A 129 -26.35 16.09 1.66
N GLU A 130 -27.36 15.53 2.34
CA GLU A 130 -27.22 14.97 3.69
C GLU A 130 -26.21 13.80 3.74
N ALA A 131 -26.03 13.08 2.65
CA ALA A 131 -24.99 12.05 2.52
C ALA A 131 -23.57 12.62 2.34
N TYR A 132 -23.41 13.77 1.67
CA TYR A 132 -22.11 14.38 1.42
C TYR A 132 -21.64 15.32 2.55
N LEU A 133 -22.56 15.98 3.24
CA LEU A 133 -22.21 17.03 4.20
C LEU A 133 -21.38 16.53 5.39
N PRO A 134 -21.67 15.38 6.02
CA PRO A 134 -20.83 14.84 7.09
C PRO A 134 -19.42 14.51 6.65
N ASP A 135 -19.25 13.93 5.45
CA ASP A 135 -17.93 13.65 4.89
C ASP A 135 -17.17 14.94 4.58
N THR A 136 -17.88 15.98 4.10
CA THR A 136 -17.29 17.30 3.85
C THR A 136 -16.83 17.96 5.15
N GLU A 137 -17.66 17.93 6.20
CA GLU A 137 -17.32 18.49 7.51
C GLU A 137 -16.16 17.73 8.17
N LYS A 138 -16.11 16.41 7.99
CA LYS A 138 -14.97 15.58 8.44
C LYS A 138 -13.66 16.01 7.76
N GLN A 139 -13.69 16.33 6.47
CA GLN A 139 -12.50 16.81 5.74
C GLN A 139 -12.04 18.21 6.17
N LEU A 140 -12.93 19.01 6.72
CA LEU A 140 -12.62 20.35 7.24
C LEU A 140 -12.09 20.35 8.67
N GLN A 141 -12.17 19.23 9.38
CA GLN A 141 -11.57 19.13 10.70
C GLN A 141 -10.03 19.14 10.58
N PRO A 142 -9.34 19.94 11.38
CA PRO A 142 -7.88 19.96 11.35
C PRO A 142 -7.27 18.62 11.72
N SER A 143 -7.97 17.81 12.52
CA SER A 143 -7.54 16.49 12.96
C SER A 143 -8.34 15.41 12.24
N ARG A 144 -7.67 14.63 11.40
CA ARG A 144 -8.27 13.54 10.61
C ARG A 144 -7.66 12.21 10.98
N PHE A 145 -8.49 11.31 11.43
CA PHE A 145 -8.10 9.92 11.69
C PHE A 145 -8.62 9.02 10.58
N SER A 146 -7.79 8.10 10.17
CA SER A 146 -8.17 7.01 9.26
C SER A 146 -7.40 5.76 9.63
N GLY A 147 -7.91 4.61 9.23
CA GLY A 147 -7.23 3.37 9.54
C GLY A 147 -7.95 2.15 9.02
N PHE A 148 -7.34 1.02 9.32
CA PHE A 148 -7.97 -0.27 9.06
C PHE A 148 -7.61 -1.25 10.17
N VAL A 149 -8.49 -2.20 10.37
CA VAL A 149 -8.28 -3.39 11.20
C VAL A 149 -8.57 -4.60 10.34
N GLN A 150 -7.69 -5.57 10.36
CA GLN A 150 -7.89 -6.88 9.76
C GLN A 150 -7.60 -7.94 10.80
N THR A 151 -8.43 -8.95 10.88
CA THR A 151 -8.20 -10.12 11.71
C THR A 151 -8.56 -11.37 10.94
N GLY A 152 -8.14 -12.53 11.38
CA GLY A 152 -8.49 -13.76 10.69
C GLY A 152 -7.62 -14.94 11.07
N ILE A 153 -7.72 -15.96 10.27
CA ILE A 153 -6.93 -17.18 10.39
C ILE A 153 -5.93 -17.29 9.23
N ARG A 154 -4.77 -17.81 9.53
CA ARG A 154 -3.70 -18.07 8.55
C ARG A 154 -3.20 -19.50 8.75
N SER A 155 -3.21 -20.28 7.67
CA SER A 155 -2.59 -21.61 7.61
C SER A 155 -1.24 -21.51 6.93
N GLN A 156 -0.22 -22.19 7.45
CA GLN A 156 1.15 -22.17 6.94
C GLN A 156 1.69 -23.59 6.83
N SER A 157 2.35 -23.93 5.73
CA SER A 157 2.99 -25.24 5.53
C SER A 157 4.28 -25.43 6.35
N ASN A 158 4.99 -24.31 6.63
CA ASN A 158 6.22 -24.29 7.42
C ASN A 158 6.19 -23.13 8.43
N ALA A 159 5.30 -23.21 9.40
CA ALA A 159 5.18 -22.23 10.48
C ALA A 159 6.40 -22.25 11.42
N SER A 160 7.16 -23.33 11.46
CA SER A 160 8.38 -23.48 12.27
C SER A 160 9.59 -22.79 11.69
N PHE A 161 9.55 -22.30 10.44
CA PHE A 161 10.69 -21.74 9.72
C PHE A 161 11.91 -22.69 9.67
N ALA A 162 11.64 -24.01 9.75
CA ALA A 162 12.70 -25.02 9.69
C ALA A 162 13.23 -25.18 8.26
N PRO A 163 14.53 -25.48 8.08
CA PRO A 163 15.14 -25.69 6.77
C PRO A 163 14.49 -26.83 5.98
N GLY A 164 14.25 -26.59 4.68
CA GLY A 164 13.58 -27.54 3.79
C GLY A 164 14.34 -28.82 3.52
N GLY A 165 15.68 -28.79 3.56
CA GLY A 165 16.53 -29.94 3.31
C GLY A 165 16.69 -30.92 4.47
N GLY A 166 16.11 -30.63 5.62
CA GLY A 166 16.26 -31.48 6.82
C GLY A 166 17.71 -31.55 7.35
N VAL A 167 18.55 -30.58 7.02
CA VAL A 167 19.96 -30.50 7.38
C VAL A 167 20.25 -29.12 7.95
N LEU A 168 21.06 -29.06 8.99
CA LEU A 168 21.68 -27.85 9.53
C LEU A 168 23.20 -27.95 9.36
N ARG A 169 23.85 -26.80 9.12
CA ARG A 169 25.29 -26.67 9.21
C ARG A 169 25.69 -26.11 10.56
N LEU A 170 26.65 -26.73 11.22
CA LEU A 170 27.19 -26.30 12.52
C LEU A 170 28.69 -26.60 12.53
N GLY A 171 29.53 -25.58 12.78
CA GLY A 171 30.99 -25.72 12.76
C GLY A 171 31.54 -26.22 11.40
N GLY A 172 30.88 -25.89 10.28
CA GLY A 172 31.26 -26.32 8.94
C GLY A 172 30.80 -27.75 8.56
N GLN A 173 30.08 -28.46 9.46
CA GLN A 173 29.59 -29.83 9.20
C GLN A 173 28.09 -29.86 9.02
N ASP A 174 27.60 -30.69 8.11
CA ASP A 174 26.20 -30.90 7.87
C ASP A 174 25.64 -31.95 8.87
N ILE A 175 24.66 -31.54 9.65
CA ILE A 175 24.01 -32.35 10.67
C ILE A 175 22.55 -32.56 10.28
N ALA A 176 22.12 -33.83 10.24
CA ALA A 176 20.71 -34.14 9.94
C ALA A 176 19.80 -33.68 11.08
N LEU A 177 18.72 -32.98 10.71
CA LEU A 177 17.69 -32.56 11.64
C LEU A 177 16.90 -33.78 12.17
N LEU A 178 16.71 -33.82 13.46
CA LEU A 178 15.77 -34.75 14.07
C LEU A 178 14.36 -34.53 13.48
N PRO A 179 13.52 -35.58 13.40
CA PRO A 179 12.15 -35.46 12.89
C PRO A 179 11.33 -34.36 13.62
N THR A 180 11.58 -34.17 14.91
CA THR A 180 10.94 -33.17 15.76
C THR A 180 11.32 -31.74 15.43
N ALA A 181 12.47 -31.51 14.78
CA ALA A 181 13.00 -30.21 14.40
C ALA A 181 12.78 -29.87 12.90
N ARG A 182 12.11 -30.76 12.14
CA ARG A 182 11.76 -30.54 10.73
C ARG A 182 10.61 -29.55 10.57
N GLN A 183 10.31 -29.21 9.34
CA GLN A 183 9.19 -28.33 8.98
C GLN A 183 7.88 -28.79 9.61
N LYS A 184 7.19 -27.86 10.26
CA LYS A 184 5.88 -28.08 10.87
C LYS A 184 4.89 -27.07 10.32
N SER A 185 3.76 -27.58 9.87
CA SER A 185 2.60 -26.75 9.56
C SER A 185 1.90 -26.30 10.83
N ASP A 186 1.33 -25.11 10.81
CA ASP A 186 0.44 -24.63 11.88
C ASP A 186 -0.64 -23.70 11.32
N VAL A 187 -1.65 -23.46 12.12
CA VAL A 187 -2.67 -22.45 11.90
C VAL A 187 -2.55 -21.43 13.01
N ASN A 188 -2.57 -20.15 12.65
CA ASN A 188 -2.60 -19.08 13.62
C ASN A 188 -3.81 -18.18 13.43
N TRP A 189 -4.22 -17.56 14.51
CA TRP A 189 -4.99 -16.35 14.45
C TRP A 189 -4.04 -15.17 14.25
N PHE A 190 -4.46 -14.14 13.50
CA PHE A 190 -3.71 -12.91 13.34
C PHE A 190 -4.59 -11.67 13.49
N GLY A 191 -3.99 -10.58 13.93
CA GLY A 191 -4.55 -9.24 13.94
C GLY A 191 -3.55 -8.26 13.32
N LEU A 192 -4.06 -7.39 12.45
CA LEU A 192 -3.29 -6.31 11.82
C LEU A 192 -4.09 -5.02 11.95
N VAL A 193 -3.44 -3.96 12.40
CA VAL A 193 -4.02 -2.63 12.50
C VAL A 193 -3.10 -1.61 11.85
N GLY A 194 -3.67 -0.73 11.03
CA GLY A 194 -2.98 0.45 10.52
C GLY A 194 -3.76 1.69 10.94
N LEU A 195 -3.08 2.67 11.54
CA LEU A 195 -3.64 3.93 11.98
C LEU A 195 -2.90 5.09 11.32
N SER A 196 -3.66 6.08 10.90
CA SER A 196 -3.17 7.31 10.31
C SER A 196 -3.85 8.48 10.98
N HIS A 197 -3.07 9.43 11.48
CA HIS A 197 -3.55 10.69 11.98
C HIS A 197 -2.85 11.81 11.23
N ASP A 198 -3.63 12.66 10.57
CA ASP A 198 -3.18 13.86 9.88
C ASP A 198 -3.77 15.06 10.59
N TYR A 199 -2.92 15.94 11.12
CA TYR A 199 -3.30 17.21 11.70
C TYR A 199 -2.92 18.35 10.75
N ASP A 200 -3.91 19.04 10.23
CA ASP A 200 -3.73 20.18 9.33
C ASP A 200 -3.19 21.37 10.14
N LEU A 201 -2.02 21.89 9.73
CA LEU A 201 -1.40 23.06 10.37
C LEU A 201 -2.10 24.37 9.99
N GLN A 202 -3.16 24.30 9.19
CA GLN A 202 -4.04 25.42 8.79
C GLN A 202 -3.26 26.59 8.15
N ASN A 203 -2.15 26.28 7.48
CA ASN A 203 -1.39 27.26 6.71
C ASN A 203 -1.76 27.21 5.22
N GLN A 204 -1.44 28.26 4.47
CA GLN A 204 -1.78 28.37 3.05
C GLN A 204 -1.06 27.34 2.17
N ARG A 205 0.00 26.68 2.68
CA ARG A 205 0.77 25.67 1.95
C ARG A 205 0.16 24.28 2.05
N GLY A 206 -0.81 24.07 2.97
CA GLY A 206 -1.41 22.77 3.22
C GLY A 206 -0.47 21.79 3.94
N ASP A 207 0.43 22.33 4.77
CA ASP A 207 1.32 21.50 5.57
C ASP A 207 0.52 20.74 6.65
N ILE A 208 0.90 19.48 6.90
CA ILE A 208 0.24 18.64 7.90
C ILE A 208 1.26 18.02 8.85
N LEU A 209 0.83 17.72 10.08
CA LEU A 209 1.57 16.86 10.99
C LEU A 209 1.01 15.45 10.87
N GLU A 210 1.86 14.51 10.48
CA GLU A 210 1.45 13.16 10.11
C GLU A 210 1.97 12.13 11.11
N THR A 211 1.07 11.33 11.68
CA THR A 211 1.40 10.15 12.48
C THR A 211 0.94 8.90 11.74
N ARG A 212 1.77 7.90 11.63
CA ARG A 212 1.43 6.57 11.11
C ARG A 212 1.81 5.53 12.15
N ALA A 213 0.91 4.59 12.40
CA ALA A 213 1.17 3.45 13.27
C ALA A 213 0.70 2.17 12.59
N VAL A 214 1.50 1.12 12.71
CA VAL A 214 1.15 -0.24 12.27
C VAL A 214 1.39 -1.18 13.42
N GLY A 215 0.42 -2.03 13.70
CA GLY A 215 0.53 -3.09 14.70
C GLY A 215 0.11 -4.43 14.09
N TYR A 216 0.83 -5.48 14.44
CA TYR A 216 0.54 -6.85 14.00
C TYR A 216 0.78 -7.82 15.14
N LEU A 217 -0.04 -8.84 15.23
CA LEU A 217 0.14 -9.91 16.18
C LEU A 217 -0.34 -11.24 15.59
N THR A 218 0.28 -12.32 16.04
CA THR A 218 -0.13 -13.69 15.73
C THR A 218 -0.17 -14.53 16.97
N GLU A 219 -1.11 -15.45 17.01
CA GLU A 219 -1.19 -16.50 18.02
C GLU A 219 -1.27 -17.86 17.32
N GLN A 220 -0.17 -18.63 17.41
CA GLN A 220 -0.04 -19.96 16.84
C GLN A 220 -0.87 -20.98 17.63
N SER A 221 -1.48 -21.92 16.95
CA SER A 221 -2.28 -22.97 17.61
C SER A 221 -1.41 -23.96 18.41
N ARG A 222 -0.26 -24.34 17.86
CA ARG A 222 0.65 -25.34 18.45
C ARG A 222 2.02 -24.77 18.79
N LEU A 223 2.59 -23.96 17.90
CA LEU A 223 3.95 -23.45 18.01
C LEU A 223 3.97 -22.10 18.77
N LYS A 224 3.55 -22.12 20.04
CA LYS A 224 3.35 -20.91 20.86
C LYS A 224 4.62 -20.04 21.01
N ASP A 225 5.80 -20.66 21.01
CA ASP A 225 7.10 -19.96 21.06
C ASP A 225 7.36 -19.12 19.80
N LEU A 226 6.55 -19.27 18.75
CA LEU A 226 6.60 -18.49 17.52
C LEU A 226 5.46 -17.46 17.41
N ASN A 227 4.80 -17.15 18.51
CA ASN A 227 3.88 -16.04 18.58
C ASN A 227 4.65 -14.73 18.38
N VAL A 228 4.24 -13.93 17.40
CA VAL A 228 4.90 -12.67 17.05
C VAL A 228 3.93 -11.51 17.22
N GLY A 229 4.40 -10.45 17.83
CA GLY A 229 3.74 -9.15 17.82
C GLY A 229 4.72 -8.08 17.39
N PHE A 230 4.27 -7.06 16.67
CA PHE A 230 5.07 -5.86 16.49
C PHE A 230 4.19 -4.60 16.47
N VAL A 231 4.80 -3.47 16.83
CA VAL A 231 4.26 -2.13 16.61
C VAL A 231 5.37 -1.26 16.05
N ASP A 232 5.02 -0.42 15.08
CA ASP A 232 5.92 0.59 14.51
C ASP A 232 5.16 1.90 14.36
N VAL A 233 5.76 3.02 14.79
CA VAL A 233 5.13 4.33 14.77
C VAL A 233 6.10 5.34 14.18
N SER A 234 5.64 6.12 13.21
CA SER A 234 6.37 7.26 12.64
C SER A 234 5.59 8.55 12.85
N PHE A 235 6.31 9.64 13.11
CA PHE A 235 5.75 10.95 13.37
C PHE A 235 6.62 12.04 12.76
N GLY A 236 6.01 12.99 12.06
CA GLY A 236 6.71 14.13 11.49
C GLY A 236 5.84 15.02 10.62
N PRO A 237 6.28 16.26 10.37
CA PRO A 237 5.57 17.18 9.47
C PRO A 237 5.76 16.76 8.02
N ARG A 238 4.68 16.79 7.25
CA ARG A 238 4.71 16.74 5.79
C ARG A 238 4.48 18.13 5.25
N LEU A 239 5.53 18.68 4.65
CA LEU A 239 5.61 20.07 4.22
C LEU A 239 5.56 20.16 2.70
N ALA A 240 4.80 21.09 2.16
CA ALA A 240 4.82 21.41 0.73
C ALA A 240 6.16 22.04 0.36
N LEU A 241 6.84 21.49 -0.65
CA LEU A 241 8.13 21.95 -1.12
C LEU A 241 7.97 22.87 -2.31
N ALA A 242 8.17 24.18 -2.11
CA ALA A 242 8.06 25.22 -3.15
C ALA A 242 6.76 25.06 -3.99
N PRO A 243 5.56 25.19 -3.41
CA PRO A 243 4.29 24.81 -4.06
C PRO A 243 4.02 25.57 -5.37
N GLU A 244 4.58 26.74 -5.56
CA GLU A 244 4.45 27.52 -6.79
C GLU A 244 5.31 26.96 -7.96
N LEU A 245 6.44 26.30 -7.66
CA LEU A 245 7.38 25.74 -8.64
C LEU A 245 7.17 24.25 -8.82
N LEU A 246 6.82 23.55 -7.72
CA LEU A 246 6.72 22.10 -7.64
C LEU A 246 5.36 21.71 -7.03
N PRO A 247 4.27 21.91 -7.76
CA PRO A 247 2.92 21.66 -7.24
C PRO A 247 2.76 20.21 -6.77
N GLY A 248 2.27 20.05 -5.54
CA GLY A 248 2.02 18.74 -4.94
C GLY A 248 3.25 17.98 -4.44
N VAL A 249 4.48 18.47 -4.66
CA VAL A 249 5.68 17.87 -4.10
C VAL A 249 5.75 18.16 -2.60
N THR A 250 5.90 17.11 -1.81
CA THR A 250 6.01 17.23 -0.35
C THR A 250 7.24 16.50 0.20
N ILE A 251 7.79 17.06 1.28
CA ILE A 251 8.86 16.45 2.06
C ILE A 251 8.36 16.13 3.47
N LYS A 252 8.72 14.97 4.00
CA LYS A 252 8.40 14.57 5.37
C LYS A 252 9.69 14.13 6.08
N PRO A 253 10.36 14.99 6.85
CA PRO A 253 11.26 14.52 7.89
C PRO A 253 10.42 13.87 9.00
N TYR A 254 10.90 12.76 9.57
CA TYR A 254 10.15 12.04 10.60
C TYR A 254 11.09 11.32 11.58
N ILE A 255 10.59 11.09 12.77
CA ILE A 255 11.13 10.12 13.72
C ILE A 255 10.31 8.84 13.65
N VAL A 256 10.92 7.73 13.98
CA VAL A 256 10.29 6.42 13.93
C VAL A 256 10.79 5.54 15.08
N GLY A 257 9.91 4.71 15.60
CA GLY A 257 10.25 3.74 16.61
C GLY A 257 9.32 2.55 16.58
N GLY A 258 9.84 1.40 16.96
CA GLY A 258 9.06 0.17 16.95
C GLY A 258 9.57 -0.85 17.95
N ASN A 259 8.70 -1.79 18.25
CA ASN A 259 9.03 -2.93 19.10
C ASN A 259 8.45 -4.21 18.50
N THR A 260 9.21 -5.30 18.59
CA THR A 260 8.79 -6.63 18.18
C THR A 260 8.91 -7.58 19.36
N TRP A 261 7.87 -8.35 19.60
CA TRP A 261 7.84 -9.40 20.62
C TRP A 261 7.84 -10.76 19.95
N LEU A 262 8.57 -11.70 20.53
CA LEU A 262 8.58 -13.10 20.16
C LEU A 262 8.30 -13.95 21.43
N ALA A 263 7.32 -14.84 21.37
CA ALA A 263 6.86 -15.63 22.53
C ALA A 263 6.49 -14.76 23.76
N GLY A 264 6.01 -13.53 23.54
CA GLY A 264 5.66 -12.59 24.61
C GLY A 264 6.83 -11.77 25.19
N ALA A 265 8.07 -12.10 24.87
CA ALA A 265 9.26 -11.34 25.29
C ALA A 265 9.67 -10.32 24.21
N THR A 266 10.22 -9.17 24.61
CA THR A 266 10.79 -8.20 23.67
C THR A 266 11.98 -8.81 22.94
N TYR A 267 11.86 -8.90 21.61
CA TYR A 267 12.88 -9.45 20.72
C TYR A 267 13.72 -8.36 20.05
N LEU A 268 13.06 -7.31 19.56
CA LEU A 268 13.71 -6.22 18.84
C LEU A 268 13.05 -4.89 19.20
N SER A 269 13.87 -3.91 19.59
CA SER A 269 13.46 -2.51 19.73
C SER A 269 14.18 -1.66 18.69
N THR A 270 13.46 -0.72 18.06
CA THR A 270 14.06 0.19 17.07
C THR A 270 13.71 1.63 17.36
N VAL A 271 14.65 2.53 17.11
CA VAL A 271 14.45 3.98 17.10
C VAL A 271 15.23 4.57 15.95
N GLY A 272 14.69 5.58 15.30
CA GLY A 272 15.36 6.14 14.13
C GLY A 272 14.75 7.43 13.65
N ALA A 273 15.27 7.91 12.52
CA ALA A 273 14.78 9.07 11.82
C ALA A 273 14.91 8.87 10.31
N GLY A 274 14.07 9.55 9.57
CA GLY A 274 14.10 9.47 8.12
C GLY A 274 13.57 10.71 7.44
N VAL A 275 13.68 10.72 6.15
CA VAL A 275 13.09 11.72 5.26
C VAL A 275 12.48 11.04 4.07
N SER A 276 11.23 11.37 3.75
CA SER A 276 10.56 10.90 2.55
C SER A 276 10.07 12.06 1.70
N LEU A 277 10.15 11.90 0.39
CA LEU A 277 9.54 12.79 -0.59
C LEU A 277 8.34 12.11 -1.22
N LYS A 278 7.33 12.90 -1.59
CA LYS A 278 6.26 12.48 -2.48
C LYS A 278 6.26 13.42 -3.68
N VAL A 279 6.43 12.87 -4.86
CA VAL A 279 6.53 13.60 -6.12
C VAL A 279 5.43 13.12 -7.06
N PRO A 280 4.29 13.82 -7.14
CA PRO A 280 3.30 13.59 -8.17
C PRO A 280 3.85 14.13 -9.51
N VAL A 281 3.96 13.26 -10.51
CA VAL A 281 4.36 13.65 -11.87
C VAL A 281 3.14 14.11 -12.67
N ASN A 282 2.03 13.42 -12.45
CA ASN A 282 0.71 13.73 -12.99
C ASN A 282 -0.36 13.02 -12.15
N ASP A 283 -1.64 13.15 -12.53
CA ASP A 283 -2.78 12.55 -11.81
C ASP A 283 -2.75 11.03 -11.74
N ARG A 284 -1.93 10.37 -12.58
CA ARG A 284 -1.84 8.91 -12.69
C ARG A 284 -0.54 8.33 -12.17
N PHE A 285 0.52 9.11 -12.09
CA PHE A 285 1.83 8.63 -11.71
C PHE A 285 2.48 9.49 -10.64
N SER A 286 2.93 8.84 -9.57
CA SER A 286 3.72 9.46 -8.51
C SER A 286 4.86 8.53 -8.09
N PHE A 287 5.94 9.11 -7.58
CA PHE A 287 7.03 8.37 -6.97
C PHE A 287 7.48 9.03 -5.67
N GLY A 288 8.18 8.27 -4.82
CA GLY A 288 8.62 8.75 -3.51
C GLY A 288 9.94 8.11 -3.10
N PRO A 289 11.06 8.84 -3.20
CA PRO A 289 12.30 8.43 -2.58
C PRO A 289 12.23 8.63 -1.06
N GLU A 290 12.88 7.75 -0.32
CA GLU A 290 12.93 7.76 1.12
C GLU A 290 14.32 7.31 1.60
N PHE A 291 14.83 7.96 2.64
CA PHE A 291 15.99 7.53 3.39
C PHE A 291 15.65 7.45 4.87
N GLU A 292 16.06 6.35 5.51
CA GLU A 292 15.79 6.10 6.93
C GLU A 292 17.02 5.48 7.58
N TRP A 293 17.39 6.00 8.73
CA TRP A 293 18.31 5.38 9.66
C TRP A 293 17.55 4.85 10.87
N ARG A 294 17.90 3.63 11.32
CA ARG A 294 17.40 3.05 12.57
C ARG A 294 18.52 2.41 13.37
N ARG A 295 18.55 2.68 14.66
CA ARG A 295 19.22 1.83 15.63
C ARG A 295 18.31 0.64 15.93
N ALA A 296 18.82 -0.59 15.76
CA ALA A 296 18.14 -1.84 16.03
C ALA A 296 18.80 -2.56 17.19
N GLU A 297 18.09 -2.72 18.29
CA GLU A 297 18.55 -3.41 19.49
C GLU A 297 17.83 -4.74 19.64
N PHE A 298 18.56 -5.83 19.44
CA PHE A 298 18.06 -7.19 19.60
C PHE A 298 18.31 -7.69 21.01
N ASN A 299 17.25 -8.12 21.68
CA ASN A 299 17.35 -8.72 23.00
C ASN A 299 17.57 -10.21 22.91
N THR A 300 18.52 -10.72 23.65
CA THR A 300 18.76 -12.16 23.81
C THR A 300 17.63 -12.75 24.64
N GLY A 301 16.96 -13.78 24.13
CA GLY A 301 15.86 -14.47 24.78
C GLY A 301 15.98 -15.99 24.64
N ASP A 302 15.12 -16.72 25.34
CA ASP A 302 15.14 -18.20 25.37
C ASP A 302 14.89 -18.82 23.99
N VAL A 303 14.07 -18.15 23.14
CA VAL A 303 13.75 -18.65 21.79
C VAL A 303 14.91 -18.41 20.81
N VAL A 304 15.63 -17.28 20.93
CA VAL A 304 16.76 -16.94 20.07
C VAL A 304 17.92 -16.43 20.93
N PRO A 305 18.72 -17.32 21.54
CA PRO A 305 19.75 -16.95 22.52
C PRO A 305 20.89 -16.08 21.98
N VAL A 306 21.09 -16.05 20.66
CA VAL A 306 22.18 -15.30 20.00
C VAL A 306 21.69 -14.07 19.25
N SER A 307 20.42 -13.67 19.43
CA SER A 307 19.82 -12.53 18.70
C SER A 307 20.56 -11.22 18.92
N GLY A 308 21.15 -10.98 20.11
CA GLY A 308 21.93 -9.80 20.43
C GLY A 308 23.10 -9.51 19.47
N PHE A 309 23.60 -10.52 18.76
CA PHE A 309 24.65 -10.36 17.75
C PHE A 309 24.18 -9.52 16.54
N ASN A 310 22.87 -9.42 16.30
CA ASN A 310 22.27 -8.62 15.22
C ASN A 310 22.13 -7.13 15.58
N THR A 311 22.40 -6.75 16.84
CA THR A 311 22.29 -5.35 17.30
C THR A 311 23.22 -4.46 16.48
N GLY A 312 22.67 -3.37 15.93
CA GLY A 312 23.42 -2.49 15.04
C GLY A 312 22.59 -1.37 14.44
N ASP A 313 23.13 -0.73 13.43
CA ASP A 313 22.51 0.37 12.72
C ASP A 313 22.05 -0.07 11.33
N TRP A 314 20.85 0.36 10.94
CA TRP A 314 20.29 0.12 9.62
C TRP A 314 20.15 1.43 8.86
N TYR A 315 20.71 1.47 7.66
CA TYR A 315 20.58 2.57 6.71
C TYR A 315 19.77 2.07 5.50
N THR A 316 18.58 2.60 5.32
CA THR A 316 17.65 2.16 4.28
C THR A 316 17.39 3.29 3.30
N SER A 317 17.66 3.06 2.02
CA SER A 317 17.21 3.91 0.92
C SER A 317 16.14 3.19 0.13
N SER A 318 15.01 3.82 -0.15
CA SER A 318 13.97 3.21 -0.95
C SER A 318 13.36 4.19 -1.95
N LEU A 319 12.82 3.63 -3.04
CA LEU A 319 12.05 4.35 -4.04
C LEU A 319 10.75 3.61 -4.25
N SER A 320 9.64 4.26 -3.96
CA SER A 320 8.29 3.77 -4.27
C SER A 320 7.73 4.47 -5.50
N ALA A 321 6.93 3.78 -6.29
CA ALA A 321 6.23 4.33 -7.44
C ALA A 321 4.79 3.77 -7.46
N SER A 322 3.84 4.62 -7.82
CA SER A 322 2.43 4.28 -7.95
C SER A 322 1.91 4.80 -9.27
N TRP A 323 1.35 3.91 -10.08
CA TRP A 323 0.85 4.23 -11.42
C TRP A 323 -0.58 3.70 -11.61
N THR A 324 -1.53 4.60 -11.79
CA THR A 324 -2.91 4.31 -12.21
C THR A 324 -2.94 4.18 -13.73
N ILE A 325 -2.80 2.95 -14.23
CA ILE A 325 -2.76 2.63 -15.66
C ILE A 325 -4.12 2.90 -16.29
N ALA A 326 -5.19 2.49 -15.60
CA ALA A 326 -6.58 2.73 -15.95
C ALA A 326 -7.40 2.91 -14.66
N GLN A 327 -8.68 3.33 -14.77
CA GLN A 327 -9.54 3.54 -13.59
C GLN A 327 -9.62 2.32 -12.64
N GLN A 328 -9.44 1.12 -13.19
CA GLN A 328 -9.56 -0.15 -12.47
C GLN A 328 -8.22 -0.88 -12.31
N ILE A 329 -7.12 -0.31 -12.81
CA ILE A 329 -5.81 -0.96 -12.84
C ILE A 329 -4.76 -0.02 -12.26
N LYS A 330 -4.15 -0.45 -11.14
CA LYS A 330 -3.10 0.29 -10.45
C LYS A 330 -1.89 -0.60 -10.24
N LEU A 331 -0.71 -0.11 -10.59
CA LEU A 331 0.58 -0.74 -10.32
C LEU A 331 1.30 0.04 -9.22
N ASP A 332 1.64 -0.65 -8.16
CA ASP A 332 2.52 -0.16 -7.10
C ASP A 332 3.82 -0.95 -7.14
N ALA A 333 4.96 -0.26 -7.10
CA ALA A 333 6.28 -0.88 -7.09
C ALA A 333 7.18 -0.19 -6.05
N ARG A 334 8.08 -0.95 -5.43
CA ARG A 334 9.08 -0.44 -4.49
C ARG A 334 10.41 -1.14 -4.69
N GLY A 335 11.48 -0.35 -4.84
CA GLY A 335 12.87 -0.78 -4.74
C GLY A 335 13.46 -0.31 -3.42
N LEU A 336 14.31 -1.13 -2.80
CA LEU A 336 14.93 -0.84 -1.51
C LEU A 336 16.37 -1.34 -1.51
N TYR A 337 17.26 -0.53 -0.95
CA TYR A 337 18.60 -0.94 -0.52
C TYR A 337 18.72 -0.68 0.99
N ARG A 338 19.26 -1.66 1.70
CA ARG A 338 19.55 -1.54 3.14
C ARG A 338 20.97 -2.01 3.43
N ARG A 339 21.73 -1.18 4.13
CA ARG A 339 22.94 -1.58 4.80
C ARG A 339 22.63 -1.82 6.28
N GLY A 340 22.99 -2.99 6.81
CA GLY A 340 22.97 -3.32 8.23
C GLY A 340 24.37 -3.44 8.77
N ASP A 341 24.76 -2.55 9.68
CA ASP A 341 26.03 -2.57 10.36
C ASP A 341 25.82 -3.09 11.77
N SER A 342 26.24 -4.32 12.04
CA SER A 342 26.10 -4.99 13.35
C SER A 342 27.44 -5.02 14.09
N ALA A 343 27.39 -5.19 15.41
CA ALA A 343 28.57 -5.32 16.24
C ALA A 343 29.49 -6.47 15.81
N PHE A 344 28.92 -7.49 15.19
CA PHE A 344 29.64 -8.63 14.62
C PHE A 344 29.59 -8.59 13.10
N VAL A 345 30.73 -8.52 12.44
CA VAL A 345 30.86 -8.41 10.98
C VAL A 345 30.10 -9.51 10.23
N PHE A 346 30.03 -10.71 10.76
CA PHE A 346 29.27 -11.82 10.16
C PHE A 346 27.75 -11.67 10.25
N GLN A 347 27.25 -10.63 10.94
CA GLN A 347 25.84 -10.24 10.98
C GLN A 347 25.59 -8.92 10.26
N SER A 348 26.66 -8.24 9.81
CA SER A 348 26.54 -7.07 8.92
C SER A 348 26.20 -7.52 7.51
N PHE A 349 25.39 -6.74 6.78
CA PHE A 349 24.87 -7.16 5.48
C PHE A 349 24.49 -6.00 4.57
N ASP A 350 24.52 -6.28 3.28
CA ASP A 350 23.86 -5.50 2.24
C ASP A 350 22.62 -6.25 1.75
N GLN A 351 21.51 -5.53 1.63
CA GLN A 351 20.25 -6.10 1.18
C GLN A 351 19.60 -5.25 0.08
N TRP A 352 19.21 -5.90 -0.99
CA TRP A 352 18.38 -5.34 -2.04
C TRP A 352 17.01 -6.00 -2.02
N ALA A 353 15.95 -5.19 -2.13
CA ALA A 353 14.61 -5.72 -2.27
C ALA A 353 13.88 -5.00 -3.40
N PHE A 354 13.05 -5.76 -4.10
CA PHE A 354 12.12 -5.27 -5.09
C PHE A 354 10.76 -5.89 -4.85
N GLU A 355 9.70 -5.08 -4.88
CA GLU A 355 8.33 -5.50 -4.74
C GLU A 355 7.48 -4.82 -5.80
N ALA A 356 6.53 -5.56 -6.38
CA ALA A 356 5.53 -5.02 -7.29
C ALA A 356 4.18 -5.70 -7.04
N ALA A 357 3.11 -4.91 -7.06
CA ALA A 357 1.73 -5.37 -6.92
C ALA A 357 0.85 -4.70 -7.98
N LEU A 358 0.04 -5.50 -8.69
CA LEU A 358 -0.92 -5.02 -9.68
C LEU A 358 -2.32 -5.16 -9.11
N THR A 359 -2.95 -4.06 -8.71
CA THR A 359 -4.34 -4.06 -8.23
C THR A 359 -5.29 -3.99 -9.42
N LEU A 360 -6.20 -4.95 -9.50
CA LEU A 360 -7.26 -5.05 -10.48
C LEU A 360 -8.59 -4.93 -9.76
N GLU A 361 -9.35 -3.87 -10.07
CA GLU A 361 -10.68 -3.64 -9.51
C GLU A 361 -11.75 -4.13 -10.48
N PHE A 362 -12.82 -4.70 -9.95
CA PHE A 362 -13.96 -5.19 -10.74
C PHE A 362 -15.28 -5.07 -9.96
N ALA A 363 -16.38 -5.00 -10.68
CA ALA A 363 -17.69 -4.93 -10.07
C ALA A 363 -18.00 -6.21 -9.28
N PRO A 364 -18.60 -6.10 -8.09
CA PRO A 364 -19.02 -7.27 -7.33
C PRO A 364 -20.13 -8.03 -8.07
N PRO A 365 -20.28 -9.35 -7.82
CA PRO A 365 -21.32 -10.17 -8.46
C PRO A 365 -22.71 -9.95 -7.85
N PHE A 366 -22.85 -9.06 -6.88
CA PHE A 366 -24.09 -8.80 -6.14
C PHE A 366 -24.51 -7.34 -6.28
N ASP A 367 -25.71 -7.07 -6.74
CA ASP A 367 -26.23 -5.71 -7.00
C ASP A 367 -26.37 -4.85 -5.74
N TRP A 368 -26.50 -5.47 -4.57
CA TRP A 368 -26.59 -4.76 -3.29
C TRP A 368 -25.24 -4.24 -2.78
N ILE A 369 -24.11 -4.62 -3.42
CA ILE A 369 -22.77 -4.12 -3.11
C ILE A 369 -22.39 -3.06 -4.14
N SER A 370 -22.25 -1.82 -3.71
CA SER A 370 -21.90 -0.69 -4.58
C SER A 370 -20.39 -0.45 -4.74
N ARG A 371 -19.54 -1.21 -4.05
CA ARG A 371 -18.09 -1.02 -4.04
C ARG A 371 -17.38 -2.09 -4.82
N ASN A 372 -16.42 -1.71 -5.65
CA ASN A 372 -15.61 -2.66 -6.40
C ASN A 372 -14.83 -3.58 -5.47
N TRP A 373 -14.75 -4.83 -5.85
CA TRP A 373 -13.84 -5.81 -5.32
C TRP A 373 -12.49 -5.68 -6.01
N SER A 374 -11.43 -6.19 -5.41
CA SER A 374 -10.11 -6.15 -6.01
C SER A 374 -9.35 -7.43 -5.81
N VAL A 375 -8.51 -7.77 -6.79
CA VAL A 375 -7.45 -8.76 -6.67
C VAL A 375 -6.11 -8.08 -6.97
N ALA A 376 -5.11 -8.34 -6.13
CA ALA A 376 -3.79 -7.77 -6.26
C ALA A 376 -2.72 -8.87 -6.26
N PRO A 377 -2.39 -9.48 -7.43
CA PRO A 377 -1.19 -10.29 -7.54
C PRO A 377 0.05 -9.45 -7.24
N PHE A 378 1.00 -10.06 -6.53
CA PHE A 378 2.26 -9.42 -6.17
C PHE A 378 3.45 -10.35 -6.30
N VAL A 379 4.61 -9.77 -6.46
CA VAL A 379 5.91 -10.44 -6.45
C VAL A 379 6.88 -9.60 -5.63
N ARG A 380 7.69 -10.28 -4.81
CA ARG A 380 8.78 -9.67 -4.06
C ARG A 380 10.04 -10.51 -4.21
N ARG A 381 11.17 -9.83 -4.44
CA ARG A 381 12.51 -10.40 -4.44
C ARG A 381 13.36 -9.71 -3.41
N ILE A 382 14.08 -10.48 -2.57
CA ILE A 382 15.05 -9.95 -1.61
C ILE A 382 16.37 -10.71 -1.83
N GLU A 383 17.46 -9.97 -1.93
CA GLU A 383 18.84 -10.48 -1.97
C GLU A 383 19.58 -9.92 -0.77
N THR A 384 20.18 -10.78 0.03
CA THR A 384 20.95 -10.37 1.21
C THR A 384 22.33 -10.99 1.17
N HIS A 385 23.37 -10.17 1.26
CA HIS A 385 24.77 -10.58 1.25
C HIS A 385 25.39 -10.17 2.58
N PHE A 386 25.88 -11.13 3.33
CA PHE A 386 26.58 -10.89 4.60
C PHE A 386 28.06 -10.63 4.38
N ASP A 387 28.69 -9.84 5.26
CA ASP A 387 30.08 -9.37 5.06
C ASP A 387 31.11 -10.46 5.36
N ALA A 388 30.81 -11.40 6.27
CA ALA A 388 31.73 -12.45 6.67
C ALA A 388 31.05 -13.77 6.96
N ALA A 389 31.82 -14.84 6.95
CA ALA A 389 31.37 -16.15 7.37
C ALA A 389 31.10 -16.19 8.89
N ASN A 390 30.00 -16.82 9.28
CA ASN A 390 29.68 -17.02 10.68
C ASN A 390 30.47 -18.20 11.26
N PRO A 391 31.42 -17.98 12.20
CA PRO A 391 32.30 -19.03 12.70
C PRO A 391 31.57 -20.15 13.44
N PHE A 392 30.38 -19.90 13.94
CA PHE A 392 29.58 -20.89 14.65
C PHE A 392 28.82 -21.82 13.69
N ILE A 393 28.50 -21.32 12.48
CA ILE A 393 27.75 -22.09 11.46
C ILE A 393 28.71 -22.73 10.46
N ASP A 394 29.46 -21.90 9.74
CA ASP A 394 30.49 -22.34 8.79
C ASP A 394 31.54 -21.23 8.64
N PRO A 395 32.77 -21.44 9.13
CA PRO A 395 33.81 -20.42 9.08
C PRO A 395 34.34 -20.16 7.66
N LEU A 396 34.00 -21.00 6.69
CA LEU A 396 34.51 -20.90 5.29
C LEU A 396 33.46 -20.38 4.32
N THR A 397 32.16 -20.41 4.69
CA THR A 397 31.06 -20.04 3.79
C THR A 397 30.39 -18.76 4.26
N VAL A 398 30.50 -17.69 3.50
CA VAL A 398 29.74 -16.46 3.71
C VAL A 398 28.27 -16.71 3.35
N ARG A 399 27.36 -16.25 4.21
CA ARG A 399 25.92 -16.36 3.98
C ARG A 399 25.46 -15.38 2.89
N ASN A 400 24.77 -15.93 1.89
CA ASN A 400 24.08 -15.18 0.86
C ASN A 400 22.70 -15.77 0.67
N ASP A 401 21.68 -14.95 0.83
CA ASP A 401 20.28 -15.37 0.75
C ASP A 401 19.58 -14.71 -0.42
N GLY A 402 18.77 -15.49 -1.12
CA GLY A 402 17.88 -14.99 -2.16
C GLY A 402 16.46 -15.46 -1.92
N GLN A 403 15.54 -14.55 -1.58
CA GLN A 403 14.15 -14.87 -1.30
C GLN A 403 13.22 -14.41 -2.43
N TRP A 404 12.32 -15.31 -2.83
CA TRP A 404 11.15 -15.01 -3.64
C TRP A 404 9.88 -15.12 -2.81
N SER A 405 8.98 -14.14 -2.95
CA SER A 405 7.61 -14.21 -2.47
C SER A 405 6.68 -13.91 -3.63
N VAL A 406 5.74 -14.78 -3.90
CA VAL A 406 4.69 -14.57 -4.90
C VAL A 406 3.34 -14.86 -4.29
N GLY A 407 2.34 -14.09 -4.64
CA GLY A 407 1.02 -14.27 -4.06
C GLY A 407 -0.04 -13.39 -4.71
N ALA A 408 -1.23 -13.43 -4.13
CA ALA A 408 -2.34 -12.57 -4.48
C ALA A 408 -3.15 -12.22 -3.24
N LEU A 409 -3.54 -10.97 -3.15
CA LEU A 409 -4.46 -10.45 -2.14
C LEU A 409 -5.81 -10.20 -2.79
N PHE A 410 -6.88 -10.70 -2.19
CA PHE A 410 -8.25 -10.44 -2.59
C PHE A 410 -8.93 -9.60 -1.51
N ASN A 411 -9.61 -8.52 -1.92
CA ASN A 411 -10.40 -7.67 -1.03
C ASN A 411 -11.82 -7.53 -1.57
N ALA A 412 -12.79 -7.78 -0.70
CA ALA A 412 -14.22 -7.67 -0.96
C ALA A 412 -14.87 -6.72 0.05
N PRO A 413 -14.83 -5.39 -0.17
CA PRO A 413 -15.60 -4.47 0.65
C PRO A 413 -17.10 -4.74 0.47
N LEU A 414 -17.80 -4.97 1.59
CA LEU A 414 -19.23 -5.25 1.65
C LEU A 414 -20.02 -3.98 1.94
N THR A 415 -19.46 -3.10 2.78
CA THR A 415 -20.02 -1.79 3.14
C THR A 415 -18.95 -0.71 3.05
N LYS A 416 -19.27 0.52 3.47
CA LYS A 416 -18.27 1.61 3.59
C LYS A 416 -17.17 1.26 4.60
N THR A 417 -17.51 0.54 5.65
CA THR A 417 -16.65 0.23 6.79
C THR A 417 -16.14 -1.22 6.76
N PHE A 418 -16.99 -2.18 6.46
CA PHE A 418 -16.69 -3.60 6.61
C PHE A 418 -16.46 -4.31 5.28
N GLY A 419 -15.56 -5.27 5.28
CA GLY A 419 -15.25 -6.13 4.14
C GLY A 419 -14.63 -7.46 4.57
N LEU A 420 -14.29 -8.25 3.59
CA LEU A 420 -13.54 -9.49 3.74
C LEU A 420 -12.23 -9.39 2.95
N SER A 421 -11.19 -10.03 3.44
CA SER A 421 -9.96 -10.23 2.68
C SER A 421 -9.49 -11.67 2.75
N ALA A 422 -8.83 -12.09 1.67
CA ALA A 422 -8.14 -13.37 1.59
C ALA A 422 -6.79 -13.15 0.90
N ALA A 423 -5.79 -13.94 1.26
CA ALA A 423 -4.53 -13.94 0.54
C ALA A 423 -3.95 -15.34 0.45
N VAL A 424 -3.23 -15.56 -0.62
CA VAL A 424 -2.40 -16.75 -0.85
C VAL A 424 -0.99 -16.29 -1.16
N GLN A 425 0.00 -16.93 -0.54
CA GLN A 425 1.40 -16.56 -0.70
C GLN A 425 2.28 -17.80 -0.66
N TYR A 426 3.28 -17.83 -1.52
CA TYR A 426 4.37 -18.79 -1.51
C TYR A 426 5.69 -18.05 -1.36
N ASP A 427 6.47 -18.45 -0.36
CA ASP A 427 7.79 -17.94 -0.05
C ASP A 427 8.83 -19.03 -0.28
N LYS A 428 9.94 -18.68 -0.93
CA LYS A 428 11.10 -19.56 -1.09
C LYS A 428 12.37 -18.77 -0.85
N THR A 429 13.17 -19.21 0.12
CA THR A 429 14.51 -18.69 0.39
C THR A 429 15.55 -19.72 -0.04
N SER A 430 16.42 -19.32 -0.96
CA SER A 430 17.64 -20.02 -1.32
C SER A 430 18.81 -19.39 -0.56
N SER A 431 19.69 -20.20 0.01
CA SER A 431 20.84 -19.71 0.76
C SER A 431 22.09 -20.53 0.44
N SER A 432 23.26 -19.90 0.57
CA SER A 432 24.57 -20.58 0.56
C SER A 432 24.66 -21.58 1.73
N LEU A 433 24.01 -21.28 2.85
CA LEU A 433 23.96 -22.13 4.04
C LEU A 433 22.63 -22.89 4.13
N PRO A 434 22.64 -24.22 4.37
CA PRO A 434 21.41 -25.03 4.42
C PRO A 434 20.42 -24.57 5.51
N ASN A 435 20.91 -23.99 6.62
CA ASN A 435 20.14 -23.48 7.73
C ASN A 435 19.04 -22.48 7.35
N TYR A 436 19.24 -21.77 6.24
CA TYR A 436 18.38 -20.64 5.81
C TYR A 436 17.60 -20.94 4.53
N ARG A 437 17.65 -22.17 4.04
CA ARG A 437 16.85 -22.63 2.88
C ARG A 437 15.45 -22.96 3.34
N LEU A 438 14.50 -22.09 3.00
CA LEU A 438 13.12 -22.17 3.49
C LEU A 438 12.12 -22.18 2.33
N GLU A 439 11.05 -22.92 2.52
CA GLU A 439 9.87 -22.85 1.67
C GLU A 439 8.63 -22.78 2.58
N ASN A 440 7.67 -21.92 2.25
CA ASN A 440 6.43 -21.79 2.99
C ASN A 440 5.28 -21.42 2.05
N PHE A 441 4.19 -22.16 2.12
CA PHE A 441 2.94 -21.80 1.48
C PHE A 441 1.96 -21.38 2.57
N SER A 442 1.30 -20.24 2.37
CA SER A 442 0.33 -19.72 3.33
C SER A 442 -0.96 -19.26 2.67
N VAL A 443 -2.05 -19.47 3.35
CA VAL A 443 -3.37 -18.97 3.01
C VAL A 443 -3.93 -18.25 4.22
N MET A 444 -4.45 -17.05 4.04
CA MET A 444 -5.14 -16.31 5.10
C MET A 444 -6.49 -15.79 4.62
N PHE A 445 -7.41 -15.68 5.58
CA PHE A 445 -8.75 -15.18 5.37
C PHE A 445 -9.29 -14.53 6.63
N GLY A 446 -10.05 -13.45 6.46
CA GLY A 446 -10.73 -12.83 7.59
C GLY A 446 -11.42 -11.52 7.26
N PRO A 447 -12.20 -10.98 8.22
CA PRO A 447 -12.86 -9.70 8.12
C PRO A 447 -11.86 -8.53 8.17
N THR A 448 -12.25 -7.44 7.51
CA THR A 448 -11.58 -6.15 7.55
C THR A 448 -12.56 -5.05 7.92
N ALA A 449 -12.08 -4.04 8.65
CA ALA A 449 -12.82 -2.81 8.87
C ALA A 449 -11.93 -1.61 8.50
N ARG A 450 -12.54 -0.56 7.92
CA ARG A 450 -11.89 0.72 7.60
C ARG A 450 -12.70 1.87 8.16
N PHE A 451 -12.04 2.92 8.61
CA PHE A 451 -12.66 4.11 9.17
C PHE A 451 -11.89 5.38 8.84
#